data_8dda888cb6768fffb1e68ae713908998
#
_entry.id   8dda888cb6768fffb1e68ae713908998
#
_cell.length_a   1.000
_cell.length_b   1.000
_cell.length_c   1.000
_cell.angle_alpha   90.00
_cell.angle_beta   90.00
_cell.angle_gamma   90.00
#
_symmetry.space_group_name_H-M   'P 1'
#
loop_
_entity.id
_entity.type
_entity.pdbx_description
1 polymer ?
#
loop_
_entity_poly.entity_id
_entity_poly.type
_entity_poly.pdbx_seq_one_letter_code
_entity_poly.pdbx_strand_id
1 'polypeptide(L)'
;MVKNKSNTCAAVIFTGGLKGDFPSRTPLVMQPLSGQPVIIYAVKLAQEATGFPATLILDQVYEPLHGAVDPGVNIVLQPEQHSIAQALLQAEPMLRGLADHLLIIRADTPLLTVNTIKQLIAAHLGTSDSIRSQPVMTIASFQTSGPQHHDRIMRGEDSEITGVMVQEQATADPLVGAEFDAGIYCFSADWLWETLPQIPDSPAGNFQLSDLVQLACSADLPVQSLTLIDPDEALRIDSLIHLSQAEASLRLRINQDFMRSGVTIIDPNTTYIDTLVVIGQDTVIHPNTYLRGRTRIGEACQIGPNSMITDTEIGDRCEITFSVTESAILEDDVDIGPFARLRKGAHLAQGVHMGNYGEVKNSYLGPGTKMGHFSYIGDANIGPEVNIGAGVITANYDGRSKYPTEIGAGAFIGSDTMLIAPLKIGAGARTGAGSVVTKDVPPHSLAVGIPARIIRKKEEHDGP
;
A
#
# COMPACT_ATOMS: atom_id res chain seq x y z
N MET A 1 -11.32 14.14 -46.39
CA MET A 1 -10.35 14.49 -45.36
C MET A 1 -10.19 13.26 -44.45
N VAL A 2 -9.09 12.54 -44.57
CA VAL A 2 -8.77 11.43 -43.66
C VAL A 2 -8.50 12.07 -42.30
N LYS A 3 -9.44 11.91 -41.35
CA LYS A 3 -9.15 12.24 -39.94
C LYS A 3 -7.92 11.41 -39.53
N ASN A 4 -6.82 12.05 -39.22
CA ASN A 4 -5.73 11.39 -38.48
C ASN A 4 -6.38 10.81 -37.22
N LYS A 5 -6.60 9.51 -37.17
CA LYS A 5 -7.05 8.82 -35.95
C LYS A 5 -5.93 9.00 -34.95
N SER A 6 -6.25 9.59 -33.82
CA SER A 6 -5.28 9.91 -32.77
C SER A 6 -4.79 8.68 -32.01
N ASN A 7 -5.30 7.47 -32.33
CA ASN A 7 -5.00 6.20 -31.65
C ASN A 7 -5.06 6.30 -30.11
N THR A 8 -6.03 7.06 -29.60
CA THR A 8 -6.23 7.23 -28.18
C THR A 8 -6.96 6.04 -27.57
N CYS A 9 -6.57 5.63 -26.37
CA CYS A 9 -7.17 4.52 -25.64
C CYS A 9 -7.65 5.01 -24.27
N ALA A 10 -8.94 4.85 -23.95
CA ALA A 10 -9.49 5.13 -22.62
C ALA A 10 -9.77 3.82 -21.87
N ALA A 11 -9.66 3.85 -20.53
CA ALA A 11 -9.85 2.66 -19.71
C ALA A 11 -11.18 2.69 -18.96
N VAL A 12 -11.85 1.53 -18.97
CA VAL A 12 -13.05 1.23 -18.18
C VAL A 12 -12.74 0.11 -17.21
N ILE A 13 -13.07 0.31 -15.95
CA ILE A 13 -12.83 -0.64 -14.87
C ILE A 13 -14.17 -1.09 -14.30
N PHE A 14 -14.40 -2.41 -14.29
CA PHE A 14 -15.62 -3.00 -13.76
C PHE A 14 -15.41 -3.52 -12.35
N THR A 15 -16.38 -3.19 -11.47
CA THR A 15 -16.51 -3.83 -10.16
C THR A 15 -17.73 -4.77 -10.09
N GLY A 16 -18.63 -4.71 -11.07
CA GLY A 16 -19.82 -5.53 -11.15
C GLY A 16 -19.55 -7.00 -11.44
N GLY A 17 -20.45 -7.88 -11.00
CA GLY A 17 -20.31 -9.34 -11.11
C GLY A 17 -19.38 -9.97 -10.06
N LEU A 18 -18.87 -9.17 -9.11
CA LEU A 18 -18.04 -9.61 -7.98
C LEU A 18 -18.90 -10.14 -6.80
N LYS A 19 -20.20 -10.38 -7.03
CA LYS A 19 -21.11 -10.98 -6.06
C LYS A 19 -20.97 -12.51 -6.05
N GLY A 20 -19.76 -13.02 -5.77
CA GLY A 20 -19.62 -14.33 -5.17
C GLY A 20 -19.99 -14.25 -3.69
N ASP A 21 -20.18 -15.39 -3.03
CA ASP A 21 -20.33 -15.51 -1.58
C ASP A 21 -19.02 -15.12 -0.86
N PHE A 22 -18.57 -13.85 -1.10
CA PHE A 22 -17.37 -13.33 -0.46
C PHE A 22 -17.67 -13.14 1.04
N PRO A 23 -17.09 -13.96 1.94
CA PRO A 23 -17.51 -14.06 3.32
C PRO A 23 -16.98 -12.90 4.18
N SER A 24 -17.09 -11.66 3.70
CA SER A 24 -16.65 -10.46 4.40
C SER A 24 -17.69 -9.35 4.32
N ARG A 25 -17.79 -8.55 5.40
CA ARG A 25 -18.60 -7.32 5.39
C ARG A 25 -17.97 -6.21 4.56
N THR A 26 -16.65 -6.23 4.39
CA THR A 26 -15.92 -5.31 3.53
C THR A 26 -16.02 -5.84 2.09
N PRO A 27 -16.51 -5.05 1.14
CA PRO A 27 -16.56 -5.45 -0.27
C PRO A 27 -15.18 -5.87 -0.78
N LEU A 28 -15.14 -6.85 -1.68
CA LEU A 28 -13.89 -7.41 -2.22
C LEU A 28 -12.96 -6.31 -2.74
N VAL A 29 -13.47 -5.40 -3.54
CA VAL A 29 -12.68 -4.31 -4.13
C VAL A 29 -12.10 -3.33 -3.11
N MET A 30 -12.65 -3.32 -1.89
CA MET A 30 -12.18 -2.53 -0.76
C MET A 30 -11.30 -3.32 0.21
N GLN A 31 -11.06 -4.61 -0.03
CA GLN A 31 -10.14 -5.38 0.80
C GLN A 31 -8.73 -4.82 0.69
N PRO A 32 -8.00 -4.73 1.82
CA PRO A 32 -6.61 -4.27 1.79
C PRO A 32 -5.71 -5.33 1.12
N LEU A 33 -4.85 -4.86 0.25
CA LEU A 33 -3.81 -5.63 -0.41
C LEU A 33 -2.52 -4.79 -0.35
N SER A 34 -1.49 -5.25 0.33
CA SER A 34 -0.24 -4.51 0.58
C SER A 34 -0.46 -3.02 0.88
N GLY A 35 -1.38 -2.73 1.82
CA GLY A 35 -1.67 -1.39 2.35
C GLY A 35 -2.65 -0.53 1.55
N GLN A 36 -3.16 -0.99 0.41
CA GLN A 36 -4.15 -0.26 -0.40
C GLN A 36 -5.37 -1.12 -0.74
N PRO A 37 -6.57 -0.51 -0.95
CA PRO A 37 -7.72 -1.24 -1.48
C PRO A 37 -7.43 -1.88 -2.84
N VAL A 38 -7.94 -3.08 -3.09
CA VAL A 38 -7.75 -3.83 -4.36
C VAL A 38 -8.05 -2.98 -5.59
N ILE A 39 -9.13 -2.20 -5.58
CA ILE A 39 -9.54 -1.36 -6.72
C ILE A 39 -8.48 -0.31 -7.12
N ILE A 40 -7.66 0.15 -6.18
CA ILE A 40 -6.64 1.18 -6.43
C ILE A 40 -5.59 0.68 -7.42
N TYR A 41 -5.29 -0.60 -7.41
CA TYR A 41 -4.33 -1.19 -8.37
C TYR A 41 -4.84 -1.08 -9.80
N ALA A 42 -6.11 -1.42 -10.04
CA ALA A 42 -6.71 -1.29 -11.37
C ALA A 42 -6.80 0.17 -11.84
N VAL A 43 -7.11 1.11 -10.93
CA VAL A 43 -7.20 2.54 -11.26
C VAL A 43 -5.82 3.09 -11.66
N LYS A 44 -4.80 2.87 -10.84
CA LYS A 44 -3.43 3.33 -11.14
C LYS A 44 -2.89 2.71 -12.42
N LEU A 45 -3.09 1.40 -12.58
CA LEU A 45 -2.72 0.67 -13.79
C LEU A 45 -3.33 1.31 -15.04
N ALA A 46 -4.65 1.55 -15.01
CA ALA A 46 -5.38 2.13 -16.13
C ALA A 46 -4.89 3.54 -16.50
N GLN A 47 -4.74 4.40 -15.51
CA GLN A 47 -4.26 5.78 -15.68
C GLN A 47 -2.83 5.82 -16.25
N GLU A 48 -1.93 4.99 -15.70
CA GLU A 48 -0.53 4.95 -16.13
C GLU A 48 -0.35 4.33 -17.52
N ALA A 49 -1.18 3.35 -17.87
CA ALA A 49 -1.09 2.69 -19.17
C ALA A 49 -1.69 3.53 -20.30
N THR A 50 -2.80 4.24 -20.06
CA THR A 50 -3.52 5.00 -21.10
C THR A 50 -3.18 6.48 -21.13
N GLY A 51 -2.73 7.06 -20.02
CA GLY A 51 -2.55 8.51 -19.86
C GLY A 51 -3.86 9.30 -19.73
N PHE A 52 -5.01 8.62 -19.60
CA PHE A 52 -6.34 9.21 -19.43
C PHE A 52 -6.91 8.88 -18.06
N PRO A 53 -7.86 9.72 -17.54
CA PRO A 53 -8.65 9.36 -16.38
C PRO A 53 -9.39 8.04 -16.60
N ALA A 54 -9.30 7.13 -15.62
CA ALA A 54 -10.06 5.88 -15.68
C ALA A 54 -11.56 6.13 -15.44
N THR A 55 -12.41 5.30 -16.05
CA THR A 55 -13.85 5.28 -15.77
C THR A 55 -14.19 4.03 -14.98
N LEU A 56 -14.66 4.21 -13.75
CA LEU A 56 -15.13 3.14 -12.87
C LEU A 56 -16.62 2.91 -13.05
N ILE A 57 -17.02 1.67 -13.30
CA ILE A 57 -18.42 1.24 -13.26
C ILE A 57 -18.64 0.48 -11.96
N LEU A 58 -19.44 1.07 -11.06
CA LEU A 58 -19.69 0.56 -9.71
C LEU A 58 -21.15 0.13 -9.58
N ASP A 59 -21.39 -0.96 -8.82
CA ASP A 59 -22.75 -1.41 -8.47
C ASP A 59 -23.35 -0.56 -7.33
N GLN A 60 -22.52 0.09 -6.52
CA GLN A 60 -22.93 1.01 -5.45
C GLN A 60 -21.81 2.00 -5.13
N VAL A 61 -22.16 3.08 -4.44
CA VAL A 61 -21.16 4.02 -3.90
C VAL A 61 -20.55 3.42 -2.65
N TYR A 62 -19.21 3.30 -2.66
CA TYR A 62 -18.44 2.95 -1.47
C TYR A 62 -17.85 4.24 -0.89
N GLU A 63 -18.33 4.70 0.28
CA GLU A 63 -17.83 5.94 0.92
C GLU A 63 -16.29 6.00 1.01
N PRO A 64 -15.57 4.91 1.34
CA PRO A 64 -14.11 4.95 1.38
C PRO A 64 -13.46 5.22 0.01
N LEU A 65 -14.15 5.01 -1.12
CA LEU A 65 -13.61 5.30 -2.44
C LEU A 65 -13.36 6.79 -2.64
N HIS A 66 -14.22 7.67 -2.13
CA HIS A 66 -14.09 9.13 -2.30
C HIS A 66 -12.79 9.71 -1.71
N GLY A 67 -12.14 9.01 -0.77
CA GLY A 67 -10.84 9.42 -0.21
C GLY A 67 -9.64 8.64 -0.75
N ALA A 68 -9.90 7.50 -1.42
CA ALA A 68 -8.85 6.58 -1.87
C ALA A 68 -8.54 6.73 -3.38
N VAL A 69 -9.49 7.24 -4.16
CA VAL A 69 -9.40 7.40 -5.62
C VAL A 69 -9.13 8.87 -5.96
N ASP A 70 -8.25 9.10 -6.93
CA ASP A 70 -7.92 10.43 -7.46
C ASP A 70 -9.21 11.15 -7.93
N PRO A 71 -9.40 12.45 -7.64
CA PRO A 71 -10.53 13.26 -8.12
C PRO A 71 -10.74 13.25 -9.64
N GLY A 72 -9.71 12.88 -10.42
CA GLY A 72 -9.80 12.75 -11.88
C GLY A 72 -10.52 11.49 -12.40
N VAL A 73 -10.88 10.55 -11.52
CA VAL A 73 -11.56 9.31 -11.93
C VAL A 73 -13.05 9.55 -12.18
N ASN A 74 -13.54 9.11 -13.34
CA ASN A 74 -14.96 9.13 -13.65
C ASN A 74 -15.69 7.97 -12.98
N ILE A 75 -16.86 8.22 -12.37
CA ILE A 75 -17.66 7.18 -11.74
C ILE A 75 -19.01 7.08 -12.43
N VAL A 76 -19.35 5.88 -12.89
CA VAL A 76 -20.65 5.51 -13.42
C VAL A 76 -21.29 4.53 -12.45
N LEU A 77 -22.47 4.90 -11.92
CA LEU A 77 -23.19 4.02 -10.99
C LEU A 77 -24.17 3.14 -11.77
N GLN A 78 -24.13 1.85 -11.47
CA GLN A 78 -25.06 0.85 -11.96
C GLN A 78 -25.81 0.23 -10.76
N PRO A 79 -26.89 0.87 -10.27
CA PRO A 79 -27.55 0.47 -9.02
C PRO A 79 -28.29 -0.86 -9.09
N GLU A 80 -28.59 -1.36 -10.29
CA GLU A 80 -29.27 -2.64 -10.51
C GLU A 80 -28.34 -3.66 -11.16
N GLN A 81 -28.67 -4.96 -11.02
CA GLN A 81 -27.91 -6.06 -11.65
C GLN A 81 -28.21 -6.10 -13.16
N HIS A 82 -27.57 -5.24 -13.91
CA HIS A 82 -27.59 -5.29 -15.36
C HIS A 82 -26.40 -6.11 -15.89
N SER A 83 -26.50 -6.56 -17.13
CA SER A 83 -25.37 -7.20 -17.81
C SER A 83 -24.19 -6.22 -17.98
N ILE A 84 -23.00 -6.74 -18.20
CA ILE A 84 -21.82 -5.93 -18.51
C ILE A 84 -22.06 -5.05 -19.74
N ALA A 85 -22.82 -5.52 -20.73
CA ALA A 85 -23.20 -4.75 -21.91
C ALA A 85 -23.99 -3.48 -21.54
N GLN A 86 -25.00 -3.60 -20.67
CA GLN A 86 -25.79 -2.45 -20.21
C GLN A 86 -24.96 -1.47 -19.39
N ALA A 87 -24.05 -1.99 -18.57
CA ALA A 87 -23.13 -1.16 -17.79
C ALA A 87 -22.23 -0.32 -18.70
N LEU A 88 -21.71 -0.91 -19.78
CA LEU A 88 -20.94 -0.18 -20.79
C LEU A 88 -21.78 0.88 -21.51
N LEU A 89 -23.01 0.54 -21.90
CA LEU A 89 -23.91 1.50 -22.55
C LEU A 89 -24.22 2.71 -21.64
N GLN A 90 -24.29 2.54 -20.34
CA GLN A 90 -24.43 3.67 -19.40
C GLN A 90 -23.20 4.58 -19.38
N ALA A 91 -22.01 4.03 -19.60
CA ALA A 91 -20.77 4.79 -19.68
C ALA A 91 -20.53 5.42 -21.05
N GLU A 92 -21.27 4.98 -22.09
CA GLU A 92 -21.11 5.46 -23.46
C GLU A 92 -21.15 6.99 -23.61
N PRO A 93 -22.10 7.74 -23.01
CA PRO A 93 -22.15 9.20 -23.14
C PRO A 93 -20.89 9.93 -22.68
N MET A 94 -20.14 9.32 -21.77
CA MET A 94 -18.87 9.86 -21.24
C MET A 94 -17.67 9.47 -22.10
N LEU A 95 -17.75 8.32 -22.79
CA LEU A 95 -16.62 7.69 -23.46
C LEU A 95 -16.67 7.82 -24.98
N ARG A 96 -17.86 7.92 -25.58
CA ARG A 96 -18.02 8.01 -27.03
C ARG A 96 -17.41 9.31 -27.55
N GLY A 97 -16.42 9.17 -28.46
CA GLY A 97 -15.67 10.29 -29.04
C GLY A 97 -14.53 10.81 -28.17
N LEU A 98 -14.33 10.26 -26.95
CA LEU A 98 -13.17 10.57 -26.11
C LEU A 98 -11.93 9.82 -26.60
N ALA A 99 -12.07 8.57 -27.01
CA ALA A 99 -10.99 7.71 -27.48
C ALA A 99 -11.46 6.84 -28.66
N ASP A 100 -10.50 6.44 -29.50
CA ASP A 100 -10.73 5.54 -30.63
C ASP A 100 -10.78 4.06 -30.20
N HIS A 101 -10.20 3.77 -29.02
CA HIS A 101 -10.09 2.42 -28.43
C HIS A 101 -10.47 2.44 -26.97
N LEU A 102 -10.99 1.31 -26.48
CA LEU A 102 -11.37 1.11 -25.09
C LEU A 102 -10.67 -0.10 -24.51
N LEU A 103 -9.90 0.14 -23.44
CA LEU A 103 -9.35 -0.88 -22.59
C LEU A 103 -10.38 -1.23 -21.49
N ILE A 104 -10.76 -2.48 -21.39
CA ILE A 104 -11.69 -2.96 -20.36
C ILE A 104 -10.92 -3.90 -19.43
N ILE A 105 -10.89 -3.56 -18.16
CA ILE A 105 -10.26 -4.34 -17.08
C ILE A 105 -11.22 -4.55 -15.93
N ARG A 106 -10.97 -5.61 -15.17
CA ARG A 106 -11.71 -5.93 -13.96
C ARG A 106 -10.97 -5.38 -12.74
N ALA A 107 -11.72 -4.90 -11.75
CA ALA A 107 -11.13 -4.39 -10.50
C ALA A 107 -10.53 -5.50 -9.62
N ASP A 108 -10.85 -6.76 -9.88
CA ASP A 108 -10.42 -7.93 -9.09
C ASP A 108 -9.14 -8.62 -9.62
N THR A 109 -8.42 -7.98 -10.54
CA THR A 109 -7.14 -8.46 -11.09
C THR A 109 -5.97 -7.52 -10.75
N PRO A 110 -5.58 -7.41 -9.46
CA PRO A 110 -4.63 -6.39 -9.02
C PRO A 110 -3.16 -6.66 -9.38
N LEU A 111 -2.85 -7.84 -9.88
CA LEU A 111 -1.49 -8.24 -10.21
C LEU A 111 -1.07 -7.87 -11.64
N LEU A 112 -1.97 -7.31 -12.44
CA LEU A 112 -1.67 -6.81 -13.78
C LEU A 112 -0.58 -5.73 -13.73
N THR A 113 0.33 -5.76 -14.72
CA THR A 113 1.39 -4.76 -14.83
C THR A 113 1.09 -3.73 -15.93
N VAL A 114 1.62 -2.53 -15.75
CA VAL A 114 1.52 -1.45 -16.75
C VAL A 114 2.16 -1.87 -18.07
N ASN A 115 3.26 -2.63 -18.03
CA ASN A 115 3.94 -3.12 -19.21
C ASN A 115 3.03 -4.07 -20.03
N THR A 116 2.38 -5.00 -19.37
CA THR A 116 1.42 -5.93 -19.98
C THR A 116 0.28 -5.20 -20.67
N ILE A 117 -0.30 -4.21 -19.99
CA ILE A 117 -1.39 -3.42 -20.59
C ILE A 117 -0.91 -2.58 -21.77
N LYS A 118 0.26 -1.96 -21.69
CA LYS A 118 0.87 -1.24 -22.82
C LYS A 118 1.12 -2.18 -24.02
N GLN A 119 1.58 -3.41 -23.78
CA GLN A 119 1.74 -4.42 -24.82
C GLN A 119 0.40 -4.82 -25.45
N LEU A 120 -0.67 -4.99 -24.64
CA LEU A 120 -2.01 -5.29 -25.13
C LEU A 120 -2.55 -4.17 -26.02
N ILE A 121 -2.41 -2.92 -25.60
CA ILE A 121 -2.80 -1.75 -26.40
C ILE A 121 -1.98 -1.69 -27.70
N ALA A 122 -0.66 -1.88 -27.64
CA ALA A 122 0.21 -1.87 -28.81
C ALA A 122 -0.13 -2.98 -29.81
N ALA A 123 -0.45 -4.17 -29.31
CA ALA A 123 -0.93 -5.28 -30.15
C ALA A 123 -2.25 -4.92 -30.84
N HIS A 124 -3.21 -4.34 -30.08
CA HIS A 124 -4.49 -3.90 -30.61
C HIS A 124 -4.36 -2.81 -31.70
N LEU A 125 -3.42 -1.89 -31.53
CA LEU A 125 -3.18 -0.80 -32.49
C LEU A 125 -2.46 -1.26 -33.76
N GLY A 126 -1.99 -2.49 -33.80
CA GLY A 126 -1.31 -3.02 -34.97
C GLY A 126 0.04 -2.37 -35.26
N THR A 127 0.77 -1.93 -34.23
CA THR A 127 2.12 -1.35 -34.37
C THR A 127 3.20 -2.37 -34.73
N SER A 128 2.84 -3.64 -34.89
CA SER A 128 3.72 -4.72 -35.37
C SER A 128 3.53 -4.93 -36.88
N ASP A 129 4.62 -4.96 -37.64
CA ASP A 129 4.69 -5.06 -39.13
C ASP A 129 3.96 -6.26 -39.75
N SER A 130 3.32 -7.12 -38.95
CA SER A 130 2.73 -8.40 -39.38
C SER A 130 1.21 -8.42 -39.51
N ILE A 131 0.48 -7.33 -39.19
CA ILE A 131 -1.00 -7.35 -39.10
C ILE A 131 -1.62 -6.82 -40.41
N ARG A 132 -2.38 -7.68 -41.10
CA ARG A 132 -3.07 -7.35 -42.37
C ARG A 132 -4.24 -6.40 -42.22
N SER A 133 -4.86 -6.33 -41.00
CA SER A 133 -5.96 -5.41 -40.68
C SER A 133 -5.98 -5.19 -39.17
N GLN A 134 -6.36 -3.97 -38.73
CA GLN A 134 -6.51 -3.63 -37.31
C GLN A 134 -7.63 -4.50 -36.69
N PRO A 135 -7.37 -5.20 -35.56
CA PRO A 135 -8.37 -6.03 -34.91
C PRO A 135 -9.50 -5.16 -34.30
N VAL A 136 -10.73 -5.69 -34.32
CA VAL A 136 -11.86 -5.05 -33.61
C VAL A 136 -11.76 -5.31 -32.11
N MET A 137 -11.05 -6.38 -31.72
CA MET A 137 -10.89 -6.82 -30.34
C MET A 137 -9.55 -7.53 -30.15
N THR A 138 -8.88 -7.23 -29.05
CA THR A 138 -7.68 -7.96 -28.59
C THR A 138 -7.88 -8.44 -27.16
N ILE A 139 -7.63 -9.72 -26.89
CA ILE A 139 -7.86 -10.39 -25.60
C ILE A 139 -6.51 -10.62 -24.94
N ALA A 140 -6.38 -10.31 -23.65
CA ALA A 140 -5.27 -10.86 -22.86
C ALA A 140 -5.58 -12.33 -22.53
N SER A 141 -4.65 -13.22 -22.84
CA SER A 141 -4.78 -14.65 -22.57
C SER A 141 -3.62 -15.17 -21.73
N PHE A 142 -3.79 -16.34 -21.11
CA PHE A 142 -2.71 -17.03 -20.41
C PHE A 142 -2.80 -18.53 -20.61
N GLN A 143 -1.67 -19.23 -20.41
CA GLN A 143 -1.59 -20.67 -20.52
C GLN A 143 -1.34 -21.29 -19.14
N THR A 144 -2.06 -22.36 -18.85
CA THR A 144 -1.89 -23.13 -17.62
C THR A 144 -2.23 -24.60 -17.83
N SER A 145 -1.73 -25.46 -16.96
CA SER A 145 -1.97 -26.91 -17.00
C SER A 145 -2.96 -27.39 -15.93
N GLY A 146 -3.53 -26.49 -15.13
CA GLY A 146 -4.48 -26.82 -14.06
C GLY A 146 -5.93 -26.44 -14.40
N PRO A 147 -6.92 -26.94 -13.63
CA PRO A 147 -8.31 -26.50 -13.75
C PRO A 147 -8.40 -25.00 -13.40
N GLN A 148 -9.06 -24.25 -14.25
CA GLN A 148 -9.21 -22.80 -14.10
C GLN A 148 -10.70 -22.43 -14.14
N HIS A 149 -11.05 -21.35 -13.43
CA HIS A 149 -12.37 -20.72 -13.49
C HIS A 149 -12.46 -19.65 -14.59
N HIS A 150 -11.75 -19.87 -15.71
CA HIS A 150 -11.67 -18.97 -16.84
C HIS A 150 -12.18 -19.63 -18.12
N ASP A 151 -12.75 -18.82 -19.01
CA ASP A 151 -13.21 -19.29 -20.31
C ASP A 151 -12.02 -19.68 -21.19
N ARG A 152 -12.18 -20.74 -21.99
CA ARG A 152 -11.12 -21.25 -22.85
C ARG A 152 -11.17 -20.60 -24.23
N ILE A 153 -10.05 -20.07 -24.71
CA ILE A 153 -9.92 -19.58 -26.09
C ILE A 153 -9.81 -20.77 -27.03
N MET A 154 -10.65 -20.76 -28.08
CA MET A 154 -10.67 -21.78 -29.13
C MET A 154 -9.94 -21.25 -30.37
N ARG A 155 -9.08 -22.07 -30.97
CA ARG A 155 -8.34 -21.73 -32.17
C ARG A 155 -8.65 -22.70 -33.30
N GLY A 156 -8.67 -22.19 -34.54
CA GLY A 156 -8.76 -22.97 -35.76
C GLY A 156 -7.41 -23.49 -36.22
N GLU A 157 -7.39 -24.09 -37.44
CA GLU A 157 -6.20 -24.72 -38.02
C GLU A 157 -5.07 -23.72 -38.31
N ASP A 158 -5.39 -22.49 -38.68
CA ASP A 158 -4.45 -21.39 -38.92
C ASP A 158 -4.10 -20.57 -37.66
N SER A 159 -4.41 -21.12 -36.47
CA SER A 159 -4.20 -20.50 -35.18
C SER A 159 -5.03 -19.22 -34.93
N GLU A 160 -6.01 -18.89 -35.79
CA GLU A 160 -6.97 -17.83 -35.61
C GLU A 160 -7.92 -18.14 -34.44
N ILE A 161 -8.41 -17.13 -33.74
CA ILE A 161 -9.41 -17.30 -32.69
C ILE A 161 -10.76 -17.54 -33.34
N THR A 162 -11.39 -18.69 -33.04
CA THR A 162 -12.70 -19.10 -33.58
C THR A 162 -13.83 -18.88 -32.60
N GLY A 163 -13.52 -18.65 -31.32
CA GLY A 163 -14.51 -18.42 -30.30
C GLY A 163 -13.95 -18.63 -28.88
N VAL A 164 -14.83 -18.59 -27.91
CA VAL A 164 -14.55 -18.86 -26.51
C VAL A 164 -15.52 -19.94 -26.00
N MET A 165 -14.99 -20.93 -25.30
CA MET A 165 -15.77 -21.99 -24.65
C MET A 165 -15.96 -21.62 -23.18
N VAL A 166 -17.20 -21.42 -22.77
CA VAL A 166 -17.56 -21.15 -21.37
C VAL A 166 -17.25 -22.36 -20.51
N GLN A 167 -16.71 -22.14 -19.32
CA GLN A 167 -16.22 -23.18 -18.39
C GLN A 167 -17.24 -24.29 -18.10
N GLU A 168 -18.52 -23.97 -17.96
CA GLU A 168 -19.58 -24.96 -17.69
C GLU A 168 -19.74 -26.02 -18.78
N GLN A 169 -19.19 -25.76 -19.98
CA GLN A 169 -19.23 -26.66 -21.14
C GLN A 169 -17.93 -27.47 -21.29
N ALA A 170 -16.89 -27.17 -20.52
CA ALA A 170 -15.61 -27.85 -20.60
C ALA A 170 -15.71 -29.24 -19.93
N THR A 171 -15.69 -30.29 -20.74
CA THR A 171 -15.54 -31.67 -20.24
C THR A 171 -14.16 -31.86 -19.62
N ALA A 172 -14.04 -32.75 -18.65
CA ALA A 172 -12.88 -32.98 -17.77
C ALA A 172 -11.60 -33.53 -18.46
N ASP A 173 -11.31 -33.15 -19.70
CA ASP A 173 -10.05 -33.53 -20.35
C ASP A 173 -8.87 -32.71 -19.79
N PRO A 174 -7.75 -33.36 -19.46
CA PRO A 174 -6.56 -32.66 -18.96
C PRO A 174 -6.02 -31.71 -20.02
N LEU A 175 -6.19 -30.42 -19.79
CA LEU A 175 -5.93 -29.34 -20.71
C LEU A 175 -4.46 -28.87 -20.62
N VAL A 176 -3.49 -29.76 -20.87
CA VAL A 176 -2.09 -29.36 -20.89
C VAL A 176 -1.87 -28.32 -21.99
N GLY A 177 -1.48 -27.10 -21.61
CA GLY A 177 -1.20 -26.01 -22.54
C GLY A 177 -2.44 -25.30 -23.11
N ALA A 178 -3.62 -25.45 -22.49
CA ALA A 178 -4.80 -24.70 -22.91
C ALA A 178 -4.63 -23.19 -22.68
N GLU A 179 -5.16 -22.40 -23.59
CA GLU A 179 -5.18 -20.94 -23.51
C GLU A 179 -6.53 -20.48 -22.94
N PHE A 180 -6.46 -19.59 -21.94
CA PHE A 180 -7.61 -19.08 -21.22
C PHE A 180 -7.70 -17.57 -21.36
N ASP A 181 -8.94 -17.05 -21.32
CA ASP A 181 -9.25 -15.65 -21.30
C ASP A 181 -8.94 -15.05 -19.91
N ALA A 182 -8.10 -14.04 -19.87
CA ALA A 182 -7.77 -13.33 -18.62
C ALA A 182 -8.86 -12.32 -18.19
N GLY A 183 -9.89 -12.10 -19.01
CA GLY A 183 -10.96 -11.13 -18.73
C GLY A 183 -10.55 -9.68 -18.96
N ILE A 184 -9.53 -9.45 -19.78
CA ILE A 184 -8.97 -8.13 -20.09
C ILE A 184 -8.98 -7.94 -21.59
N TYR A 185 -9.55 -6.83 -22.05
CA TYR A 185 -9.81 -6.61 -23.45
C TYR A 185 -9.45 -5.22 -23.92
N CYS A 186 -9.01 -5.11 -25.18
CA CYS A 186 -8.93 -3.84 -25.88
C CYS A 186 -9.86 -3.91 -27.10
N PHE A 187 -10.75 -2.92 -27.27
CA PHE A 187 -11.73 -2.87 -28.32
C PHE A 187 -11.53 -1.65 -29.21
N SER A 188 -11.87 -1.78 -30.51
CA SER A 188 -12.28 -0.62 -31.31
C SER A 188 -13.55 -0.01 -30.71
N ALA A 189 -13.51 1.27 -30.35
CA ALA A 189 -14.64 1.93 -29.70
C ALA A 189 -15.86 1.99 -30.61
N ASP A 190 -15.66 2.31 -31.89
CA ASP A 190 -16.75 2.38 -32.88
C ASP A 190 -17.48 1.03 -32.99
N TRP A 191 -16.74 -0.04 -33.16
CA TRP A 191 -17.30 -1.39 -33.24
C TRP A 191 -18.05 -1.79 -31.96
N LEU A 192 -17.47 -1.50 -30.82
CA LEU A 192 -18.10 -1.84 -29.54
C LEU A 192 -19.43 -1.12 -29.35
N TRP A 193 -19.47 0.19 -29.60
CA TRP A 193 -20.69 0.99 -29.48
C TRP A 193 -21.80 0.63 -30.49
N GLU A 194 -21.40 0.11 -31.65
CA GLU A 194 -22.36 -0.38 -32.65
C GLU A 194 -22.88 -1.79 -32.29
N THR A 195 -22.09 -2.60 -31.62
CA THR A 195 -22.44 -3.99 -31.31
C THR A 195 -23.24 -4.13 -30.02
N LEU A 196 -22.88 -3.39 -28.96
CA LEU A 196 -23.54 -3.51 -27.65
C LEU A 196 -25.08 -3.35 -27.68
N PRO A 197 -25.67 -2.42 -28.45
CA PRO A 197 -27.13 -2.28 -28.53
C PRO A 197 -27.83 -3.46 -29.20
N GLN A 198 -27.10 -4.31 -29.94
CA GLN A 198 -27.65 -5.48 -30.65
C GLN A 198 -27.75 -6.71 -29.76
N ILE A 199 -27.15 -6.63 -28.56
CA ILE A 199 -27.15 -7.74 -27.60
C ILE A 199 -28.52 -7.79 -26.94
N PRO A 200 -29.24 -8.93 -27.01
CA PRO A 200 -30.53 -9.07 -26.37
C PRO A 200 -30.47 -8.88 -24.86
N ASP A 201 -31.38 -8.09 -24.31
CA ASP A 201 -31.62 -8.09 -22.87
C ASP A 201 -32.07 -9.47 -22.43
N SER A 202 -31.18 -10.23 -21.82
CA SER A 202 -31.54 -11.49 -21.18
C SER A 202 -31.98 -11.22 -19.75
N PRO A 203 -33.20 -11.63 -19.35
CA PRO A 203 -33.62 -11.57 -17.96
C PRO A 203 -32.72 -12.35 -17.00
N ALA A 204 -31.92 -13.27 -17.54
CA ALA A 204 -30.94 -14.07 -16.80
C ALA A 204 -29.62 -13.34 -16.57
N GLY A 205 -29.39 -12.14 -17.17
CA GLY A 205 -28.21 -11.31 -16.93
C GLY A 205 -26.86 -11.91 -17.33
N ASN A 206 -26.85 -12.95 -18.17
CA ASN A 206 -25.68 -13.81 -18.39
C ASN A 206 -24.74 -13.37 -19.51
N PHE A 207 -24.87 -12.15 -20.06
CA PHE A 207 -23.95 -11.66 -21.07
C PHE A 207 -22.57 -11.39 -20.47
N GLN A 208 -21.57 -12.03 -21.03
CA GLN A 208 -20.15 -11.89 -20.68
C GLN A 208 -19.40 -11.13 -21.78
N LEU A 209 -18.28 -10.48 -21.47
CA LEU A 209 -17.44 -9.84 -22.49
C LEU A 209 -16.86 -10.85 -23.48
N SER A 210 -16.66 -12.10 -23.06
CA SER A 210 -16.25 -13.20 -23.92
C SER A 210 -17.28 -13.53 -25.02
N ASP A 211 -18.57 -13.19 -24.85
CA ASP A 211 -19.58 -13.37 -25.89
C ASP A 211 -19.34 -12.46 -27.12
N LEU A 212 -18.69 -11.30 -26.91
CA LEU A 212 -18.29 -10.41 -28.00
C LEU A 212 -17.27 -11.08 -28.95
N VAL A 213 -16.48 -12.02 -28.45
CA VAL A 213 -15.56 -12.81 -29.29
C VAL A 213 -16.34 -13.62 -30.32
N GLN A 214 -17.41 -14.31 -29.87
CA GLN A 214 -18.24 -15.09 -30.75
C GLN A 214 -18.95 -14.23 -31.79
N LEU A 215 -19.41 -13.03 -31.41
CA LEU A 215 -20.03 -12.07 -32.33
C LEU A 215 -19.04 -11.58 -33.39
N ALA A 216 -17.81 -11.23 -32.98
CA ALA A 216 -16.78 -10.78 -33.90
C ALA A 216 -16.37 -11.93 -34.87
N CYS A 217 -16.13 -13.15 -34.38
CA CYS A 217 -15.80 -14.30 -35.19
C CYS A 217 -16.94 -14.65 -36.16
N SER A 218 -18.19 -14.59 -35.73
CA SER A 218 -19.36 -14.86 -36.62
C SER A 218 -19.54 -13.83 -37.72
N ALA A 219 -19.02 -12.62 -37.54
CA ALA A 219 -19.00 -11.55 -38.53
C ALA A 219 -17.71 -11.52 -39.38
N ASP A 220 -16.85 -12.51 -39.26
CA ASP A 220 -15.53 -12.62 -39.93
C ASP A 220 -14.64 -11.39 -39.67
N LEU A 221 -14.75 -10.81 -38.46
CA LEU A 221 -13.95 -9.66 -38.03
C LEU A 221 -12.66 -10.16 -37.31
N PRO A 222 -11.52 -9.43 -37.48
CA PRO A 222 -10.27 -9.85 -36.89
C PRO A 222 -10.27 -9.71 -35.36
N VAL A 223 -10.05 -10.84 -34.68
CA VAL A 223 -9.83 -10.95 -33.24
C VAL A 223 -8.42 -11.50 -33.01
N GLN A 224 -7.71 -10.95 -32.05
CA GLN A 224 -6.39 -11.47 -31.67
C GLN A 224 -6.24 -11.62 -30.15
N SER A 225 -5.21 -12.34 -29.71
CA SER A 225 -4.82 -12.41 -28.31
C SER A 225 -3.40 -11.99 -28.08
N LEU A 226 -3.13 -11.52 -26.86
CA LEU A 226 -1.82 -11.34 -26.28
C LEU A 226 -1.67 -12.31 -25.11
N THR A 227 -0.78 -13.28 -25.22
CA THR A 227 -0.54 -14.21 -24.12
C THR A 227 0.34 -13.57 -23.06
N LEU A 228 -0.13 -13.57 -21.80
CA LEU A 228 0.59 -13.07 -20.65
C LEU A 228 1.86 -13.90 -20.40
N ILE A 229 2.98 -13.23 -20.15
CA ILE A 229 4.25 -13.88 -19.82
C ILE A 229 4.20 -14.48 -18.42
N ASP A 230 3.60 -13.75 -17.47
CA ASP A 230 3.40 -14.17 -16.09
C ASP A 230 1.91 -14.52 -15.88
N PRO A 231 1.55 -15.81 -15.75
CA PRO A 231 0.16 -16.21 -15.54
C PRO A 231 -0.47 -15.65 -14.25
N ASP A 232 0.35 -15.31 -13.25
CA ASP A 232 -0.13 -14.72 -12.00
C ASP A 232 -0.81 -13.36 -12.23
N GLU A 233 -0.49 -12.67 -13.32
CA GLU A 233 -1.17 -11.42 -13.69
C GLU A 233 -2.67 -11.63 -13.98
N ALA A 234 -3.10 -12.84 -14.36
CA ALA A 234 -4.49 -13.20 -14.57
C ALA A 234 -5.22 -13.63 -13.28
N LEU A 235 -4.55 -13.66 -12.13
CA LEU A 235 -5.17 -14.09 -10.87
C LEU A 235 -6.33 -13.16 -10.52
N ARG A 236 -7.54 -13.72 -10.49
CA ARG A 236 -8.76 -13.03 -10.05
C ARG A 236 -8.99 -13.28 -8.56
N ILE A 237 -9.29 -12.21 -7.84
CA ILE A 237 -9.67 -12.31 -6.44
C ILE A 237 -11.19 -12.49 -6.37
N ASP A 238 -11.67 -13.69 -6.08
CA ASP A 238 -13.07 -14.02 -5.83
C ASP A 238 -13.29 -14.60 -4.42
N SER A 239 -12.22 -14.86 -3.69
CA SER A 239 -12.21 -15.46 -2.36
C SER A 239 -11.09 -14.87 -1.49
N LEU A 240 -11.18 -15.07 -0.17
CA LEU A 240 -10.09 -14.72 0.76
C LEU A 240 -8.83 -15.58 0.51
N ILE A 241 -8.98 -16.77 -0.09
CA ILE A 241 -7.86 -17.61 -0.50
C ILE A 241 -7.10 -16.90 -1.64
N HIS A 242 -7.81 -16.48 -2.69
CA HIS A 242 -7.20 -15.74 -3.80
C HIS A 242 -6.64 -14.38 -3.36
N LEU A 243 -7.29 -13.68 -2.40
CA LEU A 243 -6.74 -12.47 -1.81
C LEU A 243 -5.38 -12.74 -1.14
N SER A 244 -5.27 -13.84 -0.38
CA SER A 244 -4.01 -14.24 0.26
C SER A 244 -2.92 -14.62 -0.76
N GLN A 245 -3.29 -15.26 -1.86
CA GLN A 245 -2.37 -15.59 -2.95
C GLN A 245 -1.88 -14.31 -3.65
N ALA A 246 -2.79 -13.38 -3.97
CA ALA A 246 -2.44 -12.10 -4.55
C ALA A 246 -1.49 -11.29 -3.65
N GLU A 247 -1.76 -11.29 -2.32
CA GLU A 247 -0.87 -10.65 -1.33
C GLU A 247 0.54 -11.26 -1.36
N ALA A 248 0.65 -12.58 -1.44
CA ALA A 248 1.95 -13.26 -1.49
C ALA A 248 2.72 -12.92 -2.77
N SER A 249 2.07 -12.96 -3.95
CA SER A 249 2.69 -12.61 -5.22
C SER A 249 3.09 -11.14 -5.28
N LEU A 250 2.21 -10.23 -4.82
CA LEU A 250 2.52 -8.79 -4.79
C LEU A 250 3.67 -8.47 -3.84
N ARG A 251 3.66 -9.05 -2.63
CA ARG A 251 4.75 -8.91 -1.65
C ARG A 251 6.09 -9.34 -2.25
N LEU A 252 6.11 -10.46 -2.95
CA LEU A 252 7.35 -10.94 -3.58
C LEU A 252 7.86 -9.93 -4.62
N ARG A 253 6.98 -9.36 -5.46
CA ARG A 253 7.34 -8.32 -6.44
C ARG A 253 7.88 -7.07 -5.76
N ILE A 254 7.19 -6.55 -4.73
CA ILE A 254 7.62 -5.38 -3.95
C ILE A 254 9.03 -5.62 -3.36
N ASN A 255 9.23 -6.76 -2.72
CA ASN A 255 10.53 -7.09 -2.12
C ASN A 255 11.64 -7.20 -3.18
N GLN A 256 11.35 -7.80 -4.35
CA GLN A 256 12.29 -7.86 -5.46
C GLN A 256 12.65 -6.48 -6.01
N ASP A 257 11.68 -5.57 -6.11
CA ASP A 257 11.93 -4.21 -6.59
C ASP A 257 12.82 -3.42 -5.62
N PHE A 258 12.61 -3.55 -4.31
CA PHE A 258 13.51 -2.98 -3.31
C PHE A 258 14.93 -3.60 -3.39
N MET A 259 15.04 -4.92 -3.55
CA MET A 259 16.35 -5.57 -3.73
C MET A 259 17.07 -5.08 -5.00
N ARG A 260 16.35 -4.85 -6.10
CA ARG A 260 16.93 -4.26 -7.34
C ARG A 260 17.37 -2.81 -7.14
N SER A 261 16.75 -2.07 -6.24
CA SER A 261 17.11 -0.68 -5.91
C SER A 261 18.21 -0.56 -4.85
N GLY A 262 18.79 -1.67 -4.39
CA GLY A 262 19.94 -1.65 -3.47
C GLY A 262 19.58 -1.86 -2.00
N VAL A 263 18.36 -2.28 -1.67
CA VAL A 263 17.95 -2.68 -0.32
C VAL A 263 18.26 -4.16 -0.10
N THR A 264 18.87 -4.52 1.01
CA THR A 264 19.09 -5.92 1.38
C THR A 264 17.90 -6.44 2.18
N ILE A 265 17.21 -7.47 1.70
CA ILE A 265 16.14 -8.16 2.43
C ILE A 265 16.62 -9.58 2.75
N ILE A 266 16.83 -9.87 4.04
CA ILE A 266 17.42 -11.15 4.50
C ILE A 266 16.46 -12.32 4.24
N ASP A 267 15.18 -12.14 4.51
CA ASP A 267 14.14 -13.14 4.24
C ASP A 267 12.90 -12.49 3.61
N PRO A 268 12.79 -12.52 2.28
CA PRO A 268 11.64 -11.94 1.58
C PRO A 268 10.29 -12.59 1.95
N ASN A 269 10.28 -13.83 2.44
CA ASN A 269 9.04 -14.53 2.76
C ASN A 269 8.40 -14.02 4.07
N THR A 270 9.21 -13.51 4.98
CA THR A 270 8.74 -12.97 6.27
C THR A 270 8.85 -11.44 6.35
N THR A 271 9.10 -10.77 5.23
CA THR A 271 9.16 -9.31 5.13
C THR A 271 7.92 -8.79 4.41
N TYR A 272 7.16 -7.93 5.09
CA TYR A 272 5.89 -7.36 4.62
C TYR A 272 6.05 -5.86 4.42
N ILE A 273 6.03 -5.40 3.17
CA ILE A 273 6.22 -4.00 2.81
C ILE A 273 4.99 -3.52 2.02
N ASP A 274 4.34 -2.48 2.53
CA ASP A 274 3.22 -1.83 1.84
C ASP A 274 3.71 -1.03 0.62
N THR A 275 2.85 -0.87 -0.37
CA THR A 275 3.18 -0.25 -1.67
C THR A 275 3.55 1.23 -1.61
N LEU A 276 3.25 1.94 -0.51
CA LEU A 276 3.58 3.36 -0.33
C LEU A 276 4.85 3.58 0.50
N VAL A 277 5.51 2.51 0.94
CA VAL A 277 6.77 2.58 1.68
C VAL A 277 7.90 3.00 0.75
N VAL A 278 8.83 3.76 1.29
CA VAL A 278 10.07 4.17 0.60
C VAL A 278 11.27 3.77 1.45
N ILE A 279 12.29 3.17 0.85
CA ILE A 279 13.49 2.70 1.56
C ILE A 279 14.72 3.15 0.77
N GLY A 280 15.69 3.77 1.44
CA GLY A 280 16.97 4.18 0.88
C GLY A 280 17.93 3.01 0.65
N GLN A 281 18.94 3.26 -0.19
CA GLN A 281 19.97 2.27 -0.54
C GLN A 281 20.78 1.80 0.69
N ASP A 282 21.38 0.63 0.57
CA ASP A 282 22.23 0.01 1.60
C ASP A 282 21.53 -0.28 2.94
N THR A 283 20.21 -0.04 3.02
CA THR A 283 19.39 -0.43 4.17
C THR A 283 19.15 -1.94 4.17
N VAL A 284 19.27 -2.54 5.34
CA VAL A 284 19.06 -3.98 5.56
C VAL A 284 17.76 -4.21 6.33
N ILE A 285 16.89 -5.03 5.76
CA ILE A 285 15.63 -5.46 6.39
C ILE A 285 15.79 -6.90 6.89
N HIS A 286 15.68 -7.08 8.20
CA HIS A 286 15.78 -8.36 8.88
C HIS A 286 14.43 -9.11 8.90
N PRO A 287 14.43 -10.43 9.14
CA PRO A 287 13.21 -11.26 9.11
C PRO A 287 12.08 -10.78 10.03
N ASN A 288 10.83 -11.15 9.69
CA ASN A 288 9.61 -10.84 10.44
C ASN A 288 9.40 -9.33 10.64
N THR A 289 9.70 -8.54 9.63
CA THR A 289 9.56 -7.08 9.66
C THR A 289 8.35 -6.64 8.85
N TYR A 290 7.56 -5.73 9.42
CA TYR A 290 6.37 -5.13 8.81
C TYR A 290 6.58 -3.64 8.62
N LEU A 291 6.62 -3.17 7.38
CA LEU A 291 6.72 -1.76 7.00
C LEU A 291 5.39 -1.34 6.37
N ARG A 292 4.65 -0.48 7.04
CA ARG A 292 3.26 -0.18 6.71
C ARG A 292 2.99 1.28 6.42
N GLY A 293 1.91 1.51 5.67
CA GLY A 293 1.40 2.83 5.37
C GLY A 293 2.36 3.66 4.54
N ARG A 294 2.62 4.90 4.96
CA ARG A 294 3.52 5.84 4.30
C ARG A 294 4.90 5.93 4.96
N THR A 295 5.38 4.83 5.51
CA THR A 295 6.69 4.76 6.15
C THR A 295 7.80 5.12 5.16
N ARG A 296 8.74 5.95 5.61
CA ARG A 296 9.94 6.33 4.87
C ARG A 296 11.16 5.98 5.69
N ILE A 297 12.14 5.33 5.07
CA ILE A 297 13.38 4.90 5.71
C ILE A 297 14.54 5.43 4.85
N GLY A 298 15.51 6.06 5.50
CA GLY A 298 16.72 6.58 4.86
C GLY A 298 17.68 5.47 4.40
N GLU A 299 18.92 5.86 4.18
CA GLU A 299 20.00 5.01 3.70
C GLU A 299 20.77 4.35 4.86
N ALA A 300 21.38 3.20 4.58
CA ALA A 300 22.28 2.48 5.48
C ALA A 300 21.68 2.14 6.86
N CYS A 301 20.36 1.95 6.93
CA CYS A 301 19.66 1.57 8.16
C CYS A 301 19.68 0.05 8.41
N GLN A 302 19.48 -0.35 9.68
CA GLN A 302 19.29 -1.74 10.11
C GLN A 302 17.88 -1.87 10.71
N ILE A 303 16.96 -2.52 10.02
CA ILE A 303 15.54 -2.56 10.40
C ILE A 303 15.09 -4.00 10.69
N GLY A 304 14.60 -4.22 11.91
CA GLY A 304 14.21 -5.55 12.38
C GLY A 304 15.33 -6.24 13.18
N PRO A 305 15.21 -7.55 13.50
CA PRO A 305 14.05 -8.39 13.18
C PRO A 305 12.82 -8.08 14.06
N ASN A 306 11.69 -8.72 13.74
CA ASN A 306 10.45 -8.69 14.54
C ASN A 306 9.99 -7.26 14.88
N SER A 307 10.08 -6.34 13.93
CA SER A 307 9.69 -4.94 14.09
C SER A 307 8.45 -4.62 13.26
N MET A 308 7.59 -3.73 13.80
CA MET A 308 6.43 -3.21 13.10
C MET A 308 6.51 -1.70 13.05
N ILE A 309 6.60 -1.15 11.84
CA ILE A 309 6.81 0.27 11.58
C ILE A 309 5.66 0.77 10.71
N THR A 310 4.90 1.74 11.21
CA THR A 310 3.71 2.25 10.53
C THR A 310 3.75 3.78 10.47
N ASP A 311 3.57 4.37 9.28
CA ASP A 311 3.50 5.81 9.05
C ASP A 311 4.62 6.59 9.75
N THR A 312 5.84 6.07 9.72
CA THR A 312 7.00 6.59 10.46
C THR A 312 8.05 7.10 9.49
N GLU A 313 8.65 8.25 9.80
CA GLU A 313 9.79 8.80 9.07
C GLU A 313 11.08 8.45 9.82
N ILE A 314 12.03 7.84 9.13
CA ILE A 314 13.31 7.37 9.68
C ILE A 314 14.42 7.92 8.80
N GLY A 315 15.36 8.63 9.40
CA GLY A 315 16.55 9.16 8.76
C GLY A 315 17.58 8.09 8.39
N ASP A 316 18.79 8.51 8.13
CA ASP A 316 19.88 7.65 7.71
C ASP A 316 20.58 6.95 8.90
N ARG A 317 21.16 5.79 8.66
CA ARG A 317 22.00 5.03 9.60
C ARG A 317 21.31 4.70 10.93
N CYS A 318 19.98 4.60 10.91
CA CYS A 318 19.19 4.22 12.08
C CYS A 318 19.21 2.72 12.31
N GLU A 319 19.13 2.31 13.59
CA GLU A 319 18.97 0.91 13.98
C GLU A 319 17.67 0.71 14.77
N ILE A 320 16.79 -0.19 14.29
CA ILE A 320 15.51 -0.50 14.92
C ILE A 320 15.38 -2.00 15.11
N THR A 321 15.39 -2.45 16.36
CA THR A 321 15.40 -3.88 16.69
C THR A 321 14.19 -4.25 17.56
N PHE A 322 13.41 -5.30 17.19
CA PHE A 322 12.29 -5.84 17.99
C PHE A 322 11.34 -4.76 18.52
N SER A 323 11.01 -3.77 17.73
CA SER A 323 10.32 -2.56 18.21
C SER A 323 9.05 -2.25 17.40
N VAL A 324 8.17 -1.45 18.01
CA VAL A 324 6.94 -0.97 17.36
C VAL A 324 6.98 0.54 17.28
N THR A 325 6.83 1.08 16.06
CA THR A 325 6.75 2.53 15.83
C THR A 325 5.48 2.88 15.06
N GLU A 326 4.84 3.96 15.46
CA GLU A 326 3.59 4.43 14.87
C GLU A 326 3.56 5.95 14.80
N SER A 327 3.49 6.50 13.59
CA SER A 327 3.42 7.95 13.32
C SER A 327 4.49 8.74 14.10
N ALA A 328 5.73 8.29 14.01
CA ALA A 328 6.90 8.82 14.70
C ALA A 328 7.90 9.42 13.70
N ILE A 329 8.83 10.21 14.22
CA ILE A 329 9.96 10.75 13.48
C ILE A 329 11.25 10.34 14.20
N LEU A 330 12.16 9.72 13.48
CA LEU A 330 13.53 9.43 13.92
C LEU A 330 14.48 10.15 12.95
N GLU A 331 15.29 11.05 13.48
CA GLU A 331 16.35 11.67 12.67
C GLU A 331 17.51 10.70 12.44
N ASP A 332 18.62 11.17 11.88
CA ASP A 332 19.78 10.34 11.57
C ASP A 332 20.44 9.75 12.82
N ASP A 333 21.09 8.60 12.65
CA ASP A 333 21.92 7.96 13.68
C ASP A 333 21.14 7.60 14.97
N VAL A 334 19.82 7.41 14.88
CA VAL A 334 18.98 6.99 16.02
C VAL A 334 19.01 5.48 16.15
N ASP A 335 19.19 4.98 17.36
CA ASP A 335 19.05 3.56 17.66
C ASP A 335 17.96 3.29 18.70
N ILE A 336 17.09 2.31 18.45
CA ILE A 336 16.00 1.92 19.33
C ILE A 336 15.87 0.40 19.48
N GLY A 337 15.56 -0.02 20.70
CA GLY A 337 15.24 -1.40 20.99
C GLY A 337 16.23 -2.13 21.87
N PRO A 338 16.02 -3.43 22.10
CA PRO A 338 14.81 -4.17 21.73
C PRO A 338 13.57 -3.80 22.58
N PHE A 339 12.36 -4.11 22.08
CA PHE A 339 11.09 -3.94 22.78
C PHE A 339 10.76 -2.48 23.12
N ALA A 340 11.19 -1.55 22.29
CA ALA A 340 10.83 -0.16 22.39
C ALA A 340 9.47 0.13 21.69
N ARG A 341 8.75 1.15 22.16
CA ARG A 341 7.52 1.60 21.54
C ARG A 341 7.51 3.10 21.32
N LEU A 342 7.47 3.50 20.05
CA LEU A 342 7.20 4.89 19.67
C LEU A 342 5.74 5.02 19.25
N ARG A 343 5.05 5.98 19.84
CA ARG A 343 3.66 6.27 19.54
C ARG A 343 3.54 7.61 18.83
N LYS A 344 2.37 7.87 18.28
CA LYS A 344 2.06 9.09 17.53
C LYS A 344 2.64 10.35 18.20
N GLY A 345 3.39 11.13 17.43
CA GLY A 345 4.01 12.37 17.84
C GLY A 345 5.31 12.18 18.64
N ALA A 346 5.87 10.98 18.70
CA ALA A 346 7.24 10.79 19.16
C ALA A 346 8.23 11.32 18.11
N HIS A 347 9.17 12.16 18.51
CA HIS A 347 10.24 12.67 17.67
C HIS A 347 11.57 12.51 18.40
N LEU A 348 12.42 11.65 17.84
CA LEU A 348 13.77 11.37 18.31
C LEU A 348 14.74 12.09 17.39
N ALA A 349 15.46 13.09 17.91
CA ALA A 349 16.43 13.85 17.16
C ALA A 349 17.72 13.04 16.94
N GLN A 350 18.63 13.57 16.15
CA GLN A 350 19.86 12.92 15.73
C GLN A 350 20.64 12.30 16.92
N GLY A 351 21.06 11.04 16.76
CA GLY A 351 21.90 10.32 17.70
C GLY A 351 21.23 9.98 19.03
N VAL A 352 19.89 10.01 19.11
CA VAL A 352 19.16 9.55 20.29
C VAL A 352 19.30 8.05 20.42
N HIS A 353 19.73 7.59 21.60
CA HIS A 353 19.78 6.18 22.01
C HIS A 353 18.57 5.84 22.89
N MET A 354 17.74 4.89 22.45
CA MET A 354 16.60 4.39 23.23
C MET A 354 16.71 2.86 23.37
N GLY A 355 17.11 2.39 24.54
CA GLY A 355 17.26 0.96 24.82
C GLY A 355 15.93 0.24 25.04
N ASN A 356 16.00 -0.87 25.77
CA ASN A 356 14.91 -1.81 25.92
C ASN A 356 13.74 -1.30 26.78
N TYR A 357 12.51 -1.69 26.38
CA TYR A 357 11.25 -1.42 27.08
C TYR A 357 10.96 0.08 27.32
N GLY A 358 11.53 0.97 26.49
CA GLY A 358 11.20 2.38 26.52
C GLY A 358 9.91 2.67 25.74
N GLU A 359 9.07 3.59 26.27
CA GLU A 359 7.90 4.10 25.56
C GLU A 359 7.96 5.62 25.47
N VAL A 360 7.80 6.16 24.21
CA VAL A 360 7.73 7.59 23.94
C VAL A 360 6.44 7.92 23.21
N LYS A 361 5.73 8.96 23.68
CA LYS A 361 4.48 9.43 23.09
C LYS A 361 4.40 10.95 23.10
N ASN A 362 4.06 11.55 21.94
CA ASN A 362 3.84 13.00 21.82
C ASN A 362 4.95 13.81 22.53
N SER A 363 6.20 13.48 22.23
CA SER A 363 7.37 14.03 22.94
C SER A 363 8.54 14.19 21.99
N TYR A 364 9.34 15.22 22.22
CA TYR A 364 10.60 15.47 21.54
C TYR A 364 11.78 15.09 22.44
N LEU A 365 12.68 14.28 21.94
CA LEU A 365 13.96 13.95 22.56
C LEU A 365 15.07 14.61 21.73
N GLY A 366 15.76 15.59 22.34
CA GLY A 366 16.80 16.35 21.69
C GLY A 366 18.05 15.53 21.36
N PRO A 367 18.93 16.02 20.46
CA PRO A 367 20.08 15.30 19.96
C PRO A 367 20.95 14.70 21.06
N GLY A 368 21.42 13.46 20.85
CA GLY A 368 22.29 12.76 21.77
C GLY A 368 21.66 12.36 23.13
N THR A 369 20.35 12.51 23.30
CA THR A 369 19.63 12.06 24.50
C THR A 369 19.69 10.54 24.62
N LYS A 370 19.89 10.05 25.84
CA LYS A 370 20.03 8.63 26.17
C LYS A 370 18.92 8.17 27.12
N MET A 371 18.19 7.13 26.71
CA MET A 371 17.15 6.45 27.49
C MET A 371 17.34 4.93 27.38
N GLY A 372 18.39 4.40 28.03
CA GLY A 372 18.86 3.02 27.79
C GLY A 372 17.98 1.90 28.36
N HIS A 373 17.00 2.21 29.19
CA HIS A 373 16.21 1.20 29.92
C HIS A 373 14.71 1.58 29.95
N PHE A 374 13.87 0.68 30.49
CA PHE A 374 12.45 0.86 30.66
C PHE A 374 12.12 2.22 31.27
N SER A 375 11.33 3.01 30.59
CA SER A 375 10.89 4.36 31.01
C SER A 375 9.69 4.79 30.18
N TYR A 376 8.87 5.70 30.70
CA TYR A 376 7.78 6.30 29.97
C TYR A 376 7.95 7.82 29.84
N ILE A 377 8.03 8.28 28.61
CA ILE A 377 8.11 9.72 28.29
C ILE A 377 6.87 10.12 27.47
N GLY A 378 5.99 10.89 28.10
CA GLY A 378 4.76 11.39 27.48
C GLY A 378 4.59 12.88 27.65
N ASP A 379 4.17 13.55 26.58
CA ASP A 379 3.93 15.00 26.52
C ASP A 379 5.13 15.82 27.05
N ALA A 380 6.34 15.44 26.64
CA ALA A 380 7.60 16.03 27.11
C ALA A 380 8.41 16.69 25.98
N ASN A 381 9.14 17.75 26.36
CA ASN A 381 10.16 18.37 25.51
C ASN A 381 11.52 18.25 26.22
N ILE A 382 12.40 17.43 25.66
CA ILE A 382 13.69 17.08 26.25
C ILE A 382 14.80 17.70 25.40
N GLY A 383 15.67 18.46 26.04
CA GLY A 383 16.81 19.10 25.40
C GLY A 383 17.89 18.09 24.99
N PRO A 384 18.96 18.57 24.30
CA PRO A 384 20.04 17.72 23.87
C PRO A 384 20.88 17.17 25.05
N GLU A 385 21.55 16.03 24.82
CA GLU A 385 22.50 15.40 25.75
C GLU A 385 21.90 15.08 27.13
N VAL A 386 20.61 14.84 27.21
CA VAL A 386 19.93 14.44 28.45
C VAL A 386 20.12 12.94 28.70
N ASN A 387 20.37 12.58 29.96
CA ASN A 387 20.36 11.16 30.37
C ASN A 387 19.12 10.84 31.16
N ILE A 388 18.28 9.91 30.67
CA ILE A 388 17.11 9.38 31.33
C ILE A 388 17.45 8.04 31.98
N GLY A 389 17.42 7.98 33.31
CA GLY A 389 17.66 6.76 34.09
C GLY A 389 16.54 5.72 33.92
N ALA A 390 16.82 4.48 34.31
CA ALA A 390 15.80 3.43 34.29
C ALA A 390 14.61 3.77 35.19
N GLY A 391 13.38 3.41 34.77
CA GLY A 391 12.18 3.64 35.59
C GLY A 391 11.68 5.09 35.64
N VAL A 392 12.23 5.99 34.83
CA VAL A 392 11.77 7.38 34.80
C VAL A 392 10.40 7.46 34.16
N ILE A 393 9.48 8.18 34.79
CA ILE A 393 8.12 8.38 34.31
C ILE A 393 7.77 9.86 34.33
N THR A 394 7.34 10.41 33.19
CA THR A 394 6.63 11.66 33.13
C THR A 394 5.16 11.40 33.51
N ALA A 395 4.78 11.73 34.76
CA ALA A 395 3.39 11.60 35.20
C ALA A 395 2.59 12.79 34.65
N ASN A 396 2.20 12.72 33.40
CA ASN A 396 1.66 13.81 32.59
C ASN A 396 0.13 13.93 32.62
N TYR A 397 -0.58 13.04 33.33
CA TYR A 397 -2.06 13.01 33.38
C TYR A 397 -2.59 13.01 34.84
N ASP A 398 -3.46 13.93 35.15
CA ASP A 398 -4.04 14.11 36.50
C ASP A 398 -5.39 13.43 36.68
N GLY A 399 -5.87 12.66 35.70
CA GLY A 399 -7.20 12.08 35.66
C GLY A 399 -8.22 12.91 34.85
N ARG A 400 -7.88 14.14 34.45
CA ARG A 400 -8.72 15.03 33.63
C ARG A 400 -7.99 15.64 32.46
N SER A 401 -6.79 16.14 32.67
CA SER A 401 -5.98 16.87 31.67
C SER A 401 -4.56 16.35 31.62
N LYS A 402 -3.90 16.59 30.49
CA LYS A 402 -2.48 16.31 30.30
C LYS A 402 -1.67 17.59 30.42
N TYR A 403 -0.49 17.47 31.00
CA TYR A 403 0.43 18.57 31.23
C TYR A 403 1.82 18.26 30.71
N PRO A 404 2.57 19.26 30.22
CA PRO A 404 3.88 19.06 29.67
C PRO A 404 4.97 18.94 30.75
N THR A 405 6.04 18.21 30.39
CA THR A 405 7.30 18.20 31.11
C THR A 405 8.40 18.78 30.21
N GLU A 406 9.16 19.75 30.72
CA GLU A 406 10.31 20.33 30.02
C GLU A 406 11.61 19.89 30.74
N ILE A 407 12.57 19.35 29.99
CA ILE A 407 13.88 18.94 30.51
C ILE A 407 14.97 19.65 29.72
N GLY A 408 15.75 20.48 30.39
CA GLY A 408 16.81 21.27 29.78
C GLY A 408 18.03 20.42 29.38
N ALA A 409 18.84 20.98 28.48
CA ALA A 409 20.04 20.34 27.92
C ALA A 409 20.97 19.79 29.02
N GLY A 410 21.58 18.63 28.80
CA GLY A 410 22.57 18.02 29.69
C GLY A 410 22.05 17.62 31.07
N ALA A 411 20.73 17.62 31.28
CA ALA A 411 20.16 17.18 32.56
C ALA A 411 20.38 15.66 32.76
N PHE A 412 20.49 15.24 34.01
CA PHE A 412 20.63 13.84 34.40
C PHE A 412 19.46 13.42 35.30
N ILE A 413 18.54 12.64 34.77
CA ILE A 413 17.39 12.14 35.51
C ILE A 413 17.77 10.78 36.11
N GLY A 414 17.83 10.71 37.43
CA GLY A 414 18.18 9.47 38.16
C GLY A 414 17.12 8.38 37.98
N SER A 415 17.51 7.15 38.15
CA SER A 415 16.61 5.98 38.02
C SER A 415 15.41 6.10 38.97
N ASP A 416 14.25 5.55 38.55
CA ASP A 416 12.97 5.56 39.28
C ASP A 416 12.48 6.98 39.69
N THR A 417 12.87 8.00 38.92
CA THR A 417 12.36 9.36 39.13
C THR A 417 10.96 9.52 38.57
N MET A 418 10.02 9.96 39.40
CA MET A 418 8.68 10.37 38.99
C MET A 418 8.66 11.88 38.77
N LEU A 419 8.42 12.32 37.52
CA LEU A 419 8.28 13.72 37.14
C LEU A 419 6.81 14.09 37.06
N ILE A 420 6.30 14.80 38.06
CA ILE A 420 4.88 15.14 38.16
C ILE A 420 4.64 16.43 37.35
N ALA A 421 4.02 16.32 36.23
CA ALA A 421 3.73 17.45 35.34
C ALA A 421 2.56 18.33 35.87
N PRO A 422 2.51 19.66 35.55
CA PRO A 422 3.50 20.39 34.74
C PRO A 422 4.79 20.62 35.50
N LEU A 423 5.94 20.43 34.81
CA LEU A 423 7.26 20.46 35.46
C LEU A 423 8.36 20.93 34.52
N LYS A 424 9.30 21.74 35.05
CA LYS A 424 10.51 22.15 34.36
C LYS A 424 11.77 21.70 35.10
N ILE A 425 12.62 20.96 34.43
CA ILE A 425 13.96 20.58 34.89
C ILE A 425 14.97 21.45 34.12
N GLY A 426 15.73 22.28 34.82
CA GLY A 426 16.70 23.19 34.22
C GLY A 426 17.89 22.47 33.56
N ALA A 427 18.59 23.18 32.66
CA ALA A 427 19.78 22.65 32.01
C ALA A 427 20.84 22.20 33.03
N GLY A 428 21.49 21.07 32.79
CA GLY A 428 22.49 20.50 33.69
C GLY A 428 21.99 20.12 35.08
N ALA A 429 20.68 20.19 35.33
CA ALA A 429 20.10 19.77 36.61
C ALA A 429 20.12 18.24 36.74
N ARG A 430 20.09 17.79 37.98
CA ARG A 430 20.13 16.34 38.30
C ARG A 430 19.01 15.96 39.26
N THR A 431 18.46 14.77 39.09
CA THR A 431 17.60 14.16 40.12
C THR A 431 18.28 12.92 40.73
N GLY A 432 18.08 12.74 42.01
CA GLY A 432 18.51 11.51 42.69
C GLY A 432 17.59 10.33 42.35
N ALA A 433 18.13 9.11 42.37
CA ALA A 433 17.32 7.91 42.16
C ALA A 433 16.15 7.82 43.17
N GLY A 434 14.98 7.33 42.71
CA GLY A 434 13.76 7.19 43.52
C GLY A 434 13.09 8.52 43.90
N SER A 435 13.43 9.64 43.25
CA SER A 435 12.85 10.95 43.61
C SER A 435 11.47 11.15 43.01
N VAL A 436 10.58 11.82 43.76
CA VAL A 436 9.30 12.31 43.25
C VAL A 436 9.34 13.82 43.12
N VAL A 437 9.54 14.30 41.89
CA VAL A 437 9.70 15.73 41.63
C VAL A 437 8.39 16.37 41.31
N THR A 438 7.94 17.29 42.18
CA THR A 438 6.62 17.98 42.12
C THR A 438 6.75 19.48 41.92
N LYS A 439 7.97 20.01 41.79
CA LYS A 439 8.27 21.44 41.60
C LYS A 439 9.46 21.59 40.67
N ASP A 440 9.49 22.69 39.95
CA ASP A 440 10.56 23.03 39.05
C ASP A 440 11.95 22.94 39.71
N VAL A 441 12.92 22.37 38.95
CA VAL A 441 14.32 22.23 39.38
C VAL A 441 15.17 23.25 38.62
N PRO A 442 15.82 24.21 39.31
CA PRO A 442 16.66 25.18 38.66
C PRO A 442 17.85 24.55 37.90
N PRO A 443 18.42 25.25 36.91
CA PRO A 443 19.62 24.77 36.23
C PRO A 443 20.76 24.42 37.20
N HIS A 444 21.55 23.41 36.84
CA HIS A 444 22.72 22.91 37.60
C HIS A 444 22.44 22.53 39.09
N SER A 445 21.18 22.28 39.42
CA SER A 445 20.76 21.92 40.78
C SER A 445 20.55 20.41 40.92
N LEU A 446 20.67 19.89 42.13
CA LEU A 446 20.34 18.51 42.47
C LEU A 446 19.03 18.49 43.27
N ALA A 447 18.04 17.72 42.80
CA ALA A 447 16.78 17.48 43.51
C ALA A 447 16.70 16.02 43.97
N VAL A 448 16.42 15.75 45.24
CA VAL A 448 16.36 14.37 45.79
C VAL A 448 15.23 14.20 46.80
N GLY A 449 14.67 13.02 46.89
CA GLY A 449 13.70 12.61 47.92
C GLY A 449 12.25 12.57 47.46
N ILE A 450 11.35 12.27 48.41
CA ILE A 450 9.88 12.13 48.24
C ILE A 450 9.15 13.00 49.28
N PRO A 451 8.56 14.16 48.89
CA PRO A 451 8.77 14.88 47.62
C PRO A 451 10.22 15.41 47.50
N ALA A 452 10.69 15.56 46.26
CA ALA A 452 12.07 16.00 46.01
C ALA A 452 12.32 17.42 46.51
N ARG A 453 13.48 17.64 47.12
CA ARG A 453 13.98 18.94 47.57
C ARG A 453 15.30 19.25 46.89
N ILE A 454 15.53 20.53 46.60
CA ILE A 454 16.78 21.02 46.01
C ILE A 454 17.87 21.03 47.07
N ILE A 455 18.92 20.30 46.80
CA ILE A 455 20.17 20.35 47.60
C ILE A 455 21.09 21.34 46.92
N ARG A 456 21.38 22.52 47.52
CA ARG A 456 22.40 23.44 47.03
C ARG A 456 23.76 22.82 47.26
N LYS A 457 24.61 22.63 46.22
CA LYS A 457 26.04 22.49 46.44
C LYS A 457 26.54 23.67 47.24
N LYS A 458 27.21 23.45 48.37
CA LYS A 458 28.05 24.48 48.98
C LYS A 458 29.05 24.91 47.87
N GLU A 459 29.09 26.21 47.53
CA GLU A 459 30.19 26.76 46.78
C GLU A 459 31.47 26.38 47.55
N GLU A 460 32.37 25.63 46.95
CA GLU A 460 33.73 25.48 47.47
C GLU A 460 34.28 26.95 47.50
N HIS A 461 34.35 27.51 48.68
CA HIS A 461 35.16 28.68 48.89
C HIS A 461 36.57 28.26 48.57
N ASP A 462 37.12 28.71 47.48
CA ASP A 462 38.55 28.86 47.27
C ASP A 462 39.04 29.72 48.44
N GLY A 463 39.63 29.06 49.40
CA GLY A 463 40.29 29.71 50.53
C GLY A 463 41.57 30.45 50.04
N PRO A 464 42.08 31.40 50.81
CA PRO A 464 43.04 32.38 50.42
C PRO A 464 44.39 31.85 49.98
#